data_6ccccad821981cc212ff58580322fd7d
#
_entry.id   6ccccad821981cc212ff58580322fd7d
#
_cell.length_a   1.000
_cell.length_b   1.000
_cell.length_c   1.000
_cell.angle_alpha   90.00
_cell.angle_beta   90.00
_cell.angle_gamma   90.00
#
_symmetry.space_group_name_H-M   'P 1'
#
loop_
_entity.id
_entity.type
_entity.pdbx_description
1 polymer ?
#
loop_
_entity_poly.entity_id
_entity_poly.type
_entity_poly.pdbx_seq_one_letter_code
_entity_poly.pdbx_strand_id
1 'polypeptide(L)'
;METRYVSPGIESLEYWLPDSVIRNEDLAAEFTDWDPQKAFRATGIRERRFGAEPASEMAVRAAERLLDAHGTNRDDIDFLILVTQTGDHQMPATACIVQNKLRLPLECGALDVNLGCSGYIYGLFLAKALLSSRQCRKILLLTVEKISHLHPKDKSTRVLLGEAATATLLSCDNPVAVLGEFDLGTDGSGYSNLIVPAGGTALPRSSETARETTDEYGNVRSQDTLYMNGMEIFNFSLRRAPKTIEATLRKNRLTLEDIALFVPHQANRTI
;
A
#
# COMPACT_ATOMS: atom_id res chain seq x y z
N MET A 1 -23.72 30.92 -14.98
CA MET A 1 -22.28 30.66 -14.81
C MET A 1 -22.09 29.18 -15.09
N GLU A 2 -21.52 28.85 -16.25
CA GLU A 2 -21.07 27.49 -16.49
C GLU A 2 -19.95 27.18 -15.49
N THR A 3 -20.22 26.34 -14.49
CA THR A 3 -19.20 25.79 -13.63
C THR A 3 -18.29 24.95 -14.50
N ARG A 4 -17.08 25.45 -14.80
CA ARG A 4 -16.05 24.64 -15.44
C ARG A 4 -15.93 23.33 -14.63
N TYR A 5 -16.25 22.23 -15.27
CA TYR A 5 -16.05 20.90 -14.69
C TYR A 5 -14.53 20.69 -14.57
N VAL A 6 -14.00 20.86 -13.38
CA VAL A 6 -12.60 20.52 -13.10
C VAL A 6 -12.57 19.04 -12.72
N SER A 7 -11.74 18.29 -13.43
CA SER A 7 -11.61 16.83 -13.21
C SER A 7 -10.93 16.55 -11.88
N PRO A 8 -11.36 15.50 -11.15
CA PRO A 8 -10.68 15.06 -9.92
C PRO A 8 -9.20 14.79 -10.16
N GLY A 9 -8.38 15.17 -9.20
CA GLY A 9 -6.95 14.95 -9.30
C GLY A 9 -6.22 15.06 -7.97
N ILE A 10 -4.91 14.82 -8.02
CA ILE A 10 -3.99 14.94 -6.90
C ILE A 10 -3.59 16.41 -6.74
N GLU A 11 -3.74 16.97 -5.55
CA GLU A 11 -3.23 18.30 -5.17
C GLU A 11 -1.81 18.21 -4.61
N SER A 12 -1.59 17.26 -3.71
CA SER A 12 -0.31 17.10 -3.02
C SER A 12 -0.11 15.69 -2.51
N LEU A 13 1.15 15.35 -2.23
CA LEU A 13 1.55 14.05 -1.71
C LEU A 13 2.73 14.22 -0.74
N GLU A 14 2.66 13.52 0.38
CA GLU A 14 3.74 13.39 1.35
C GLU A 14 3.86 11.95 1.83
N TYR A 15 4.97 11.65 2.50
CA TYR A 15 5.22 10.35 3.09
C TYR A 15 5.90 10.45 4.44
N TRP A 16 5.81 9.37 5.21
CA TRP A 16 6.55 9.18 6.44
C TRP A 16 7.21 7.80 6.47
N LEU A 17 8.43 7.75 6.97
CA LEU A 17 9.20 6.51 7.14
C LEU A 17 9.63 6.36 8.59
N PRO A 18 9.57 5.14 9.17
CA PRO A 18 10.16 4.87 10.46
C PRO A 18 11.67 5.18 10.50
N ASP A 19 12.17 5.53 11.67
CA ASP A 19 13.58 5.92 11.85
C ASP A 19 14.55 4.73 11.83
N SER A 20 14.12 3.56 12.29
CA SER A 20 14.96 2.36 12.32
C SER A 20 15.22 1.82 10.93
N VAL A 21 16.47 1.62 10.59
CA VAL A 21 16.95 1.13 9.29
C VAL A 21 17.56 -0.25 9.46
N ILE A 22 17.16 -1.19 8.62
CA ILE A 22 17.81 -2.50 8.49
C ILE A 22 18.41 -2.59 7.09
N ARG A 23 19.73 -2.70 7.02
CA ARG A 23 20.49 -2.86 5.77
C ARG A 23 20.66 -4.33 5.41
N ASN A 24 21.06 -4.60 4.17
CA ASN A 24 21.36 -5.97 3.76
C ASN A 24 22.52 -6.56 4.57
N GLU A 25 23.48 -5.75 4.98
CA GLU A 25 24.61 -6.12 5.84
C GLU A 25 24.17 -6.53 7.23
N ASP A 26 23.13 -5.87 7.78
CA ASP A 26 22.57 -6.22 9.10
C ASP A 26 21.90 -7.60 9.06
N LEU A 27 21.22 -7.94 7.95
CA LEU A 27 20.63 -9.26 7.73
C LEU A 27 21.69 -10.37 7.62
N ALA A 28 22.93 -10.05 7.21
CA ALA A 28 24.02 -11.01 7.19
C ALA A 28 24.43 -11.50 8.60
N ALA A 29 24.16 -10.69 9.63
CA ALA A 29 24.34 -11.11 11.01
C ALA A 29 23.22 -12.05 11.51
N GLU A 30 22.02 -11.95 10.92
CA GLU A 30 20.86 -12.78 11.28
C GLU A 30 20.85 -14.13 10.53
N PHE A 31 21.37 -14.16 9.28
CA PHE A 31 21.29 -15.31 8.38
C PHE A 31 22.66 -15.76 7.89
N THR A 32 23.11 -16.94 8.26
CA THR A 32 24.45 -17.46 7.96
C THR A 32 24.78 -17.60 6.47
N ASP A 33 23.75 -17.84 5.63
CA ASP A 33 23.90 -18.03 4.18
C ASP A 33 23.52 -16.75 3.38
N TRP A 34 23.57 -15.61 4.03
CA TRP A 34 23.16 -14.34 3.43
C TRP A 34 24.33 -13.61 2.75
N ASP A 35 24.16 -13.29 1.45
CA ASP A 35 25.05 -12.43 0.70
C ASP A 35 24.35 -11.08 0.40
N PRO A 36 24.75 -9.97 1.07
CA PRO A 36 24.14 -8.64 0.87
C PRO A 36 24.21 -8.17 -0.59
N GLN A 37 25.28 -8.45 -1.29
CA GLN A 37 25.46 -8.04 -2.68
C GLN A 37 24.58 -8.83 -3.64
N LYS A 38 24.42 -10.13 -3.41
CA LYS A 38 23.50 -10.98 -4.17
C LYS A 38 22.07 -10.52 -3.96
N ALA A 39 21.69 -10.23 -2.71
CA ALA A 39 20.36 -9.72 -2.35
C ALA A 39 20.08 -8.39 -3.08
N PHE A 40 21.02 -7.45 -3.06
CA PHE A 40 20.87 -6.18 -3.76
C PHE A 40 20.75 -6.36 -5.29
N ARG A 41 21.58 -7.21 -5.89
CA ARG A 41 21.50 -7.49 -7.33
C ARG A 41 20.14 -8.06 -7.74
N ALA A 42 19.58 -8.94 -6.92
CA ALA A 42 18.29 -9.59 -7.19
C ALA A 42 17.09 -8.67 -6.96
N THR A 43 17.13 -7.82 -5.93
CA THR A 43 15.94 -7.05 -5.49
C THR A 43 16.01 -5.56 -5.82
N GLY A 44 17.21 -4.98 -5.92
CA GLY A 44 17.43 -3.53 -5.98
C GLY A 44 17.31 -2.83 -4.63
N ILE A 45 16.99 -3.57 -3.55
CA ILE A 45 16.74 -3.03 -2.21
C ILE A 45 18.04 -3.05 -1.39
N ARG A 46 18.46 -1.89 -0.89
CA ARG A 46 19.64 -1.74 -0.02
C ARG A 46 19.28 -1.79 1.46
N GLU A 47 18.18 -1.12 1.79
CA GLU A 47 17.72 -0.97 3.17
C GLU A 47 16.20 -0.96 3.24
N ARG A 48 15.66 -1.22 4.40
CA ARG A 48 14.24 -1.15 4.72
C ARG A 48 14.03 -0.52 6.08
N ARG A 49 12.87 0.08 6.27
CA ARG A 49 12.51 0.78 7.49
C ARG A 49 11.53 -0.05 8.31
N PHE A 50 11.71 0.00 9.63
CA PHE A 50 10.81 -0.59 10.61
C PHE A 50 10.64 0.34 11.79
N GLY A 51 9.47 0.34 12.43
CA GLY A 51 9.16 1.15 13.60
C GLY A 51 8.37 0.38 14.65
N ALA A 52 8.22 0.98 15.82
CA ALA A 52 7.38 0.47 16.88
C ALA A 52 5.93 0.96 16.78
N GLU A 53 5.71 2.02 16.01
CA GLU A 53 4.43 2.70 15.90
C GLU A 53 3.37 1.80 15.23
N PRO A 54 2.10 1.84 15.68
CA PRO A 54 0.99 1.19 14.99
C PRO A 54 0.69 1.87 13.65
N ALA A 55 -0.05 1.20 12.77
CA ALA A 55 -0.39 1.71 11.44
C ALA A 55 -1.10 3.07 11.49
N SER A 56 -2.01 3.26 12.46
CA SER A 56 -2.71 4.53 12.63
C SER A 56 -1.76 5.70 12.91
N GLU A 57 -0.74 5.50 13.74
CA GLU A 57 0.24 6.54 14.07
C GLU A 57 1.11 6.91 12.88
N MET A 58 1.56 5.92 12.13
CA MET A 58 2.32 6.14 10.90
C MET A 58 1.51 6.93 9.88
N ALA A 59 0.24 6.55 9.70
CA ALA A 59 -0.69 7.24 8.80
C ALA A 59 -0.93 8.70 9.23
N VAL A 60 -1.11 8.93 10.54
CA VAL A 60 -1.26 10.28 11.12
C VAL A 60 -0.04 11.15 10.82
N ARG A 61 1.17 10.63 11.03
CA ARG A 61 2.42 11.39 10.76
C ARG A 61 2.57 11.78 9.29
N ALA A 62 2.22 10.88 8.37
CA ALA A 62 2.22 11.20 6.94
C ALA A 62 1.17 12.27 6.60
N ALA A 63 -0.03 12.15 7.19
CA ALA A 63 -1.12 13.11 6.98
C ALA A 63 -0.80 14.50 7.56
N GLU A 64 -0.30 14.57 8.79
CA GLU A 64 0.10 15.83 9.43
C GLU A 64 1.16 16.54 8.61
N ARG A 65 2.18 15.80 8.15
CA ARG A 65 3.21 16.34 7.28
C ARG A 65 2.63 16.96 6.00
N LEU A 66 1.66 16.29 5.37
CA LEU A 66 0.98 16.82 4.19
C LEU A 66 0.17 18.08 4.52
N LEU A 67 -0.66 18.02 5.58
CA LEU A 67 -1.54 19.15 5.95
C LEU A 67 -0.72 20.39 6.31
N ASP A 68 0.38 20.21 7.07
CA ASP A 68 1.26 21.31 7.49
C ASP A 68 2.07 21.88 6.32
N ALA A 69 2.65 21.04 5.47
CA ALA A 69 3.48 21.46 4.33
C ALA A 69 2.68 22.25 3.27
N HIS A 70 1.38 21.94 3.13
CA HIS A 70 0.53 22.53 2.11
C HIS A 70 -0.53 23.49 2.69
N GLY A 71 -0.52 23.75 4.00
CA GLY A 71 -1.46 24.67 4.65
C GLY A 71 -2.92 24.23 4.52
N THR A 72 -3.18 22.93 4.44
CA THR A 72 -4.54 22.40 4.26
C THR A 72 -5.30 22.42 5.58
N ASN A 73 -6.48 23.06 5.59
CA ASN A 73 -7.33 23.05 6.77
C ASN A 73 -7.98 21.67 6.95
N ARG A 74 -7.91 21.13 8.15
CA ARG A 74 -8.53 19.83 8.51
C ARG A 74 -10.04 19.85 8.32
N ASP A 75 -10.69 21.00 8.53
CA ASP A 75 -12.14 21.18 8.37
C ASP A 75 -12.60 21.09 6.90
N ASP A 76 -11.68 21.15 5.95
CA ASP A 76 -11.99 20.99 4.52
C ASP A 76 -12.00 19.52 4.06
N ILE A 77 -11.58 18.57 4.88
CA ILE A 77 -11.52 17.15 4.53
C ILE A 77 -12.90 16.50 4.73
N ASP A 78 -13.54 16.18 3.62
CA ASP A 78 -14.87 15.54 3.65
C ASP A 78 -14.80 14.01 3.77
N PHE A 79 -13.68 13.39 3.35
CA PHE A 79 -13.56 11.94 3.37
C PHE A 79 -12.12 11.48 3.57
N LEU A 80 -11.95 10.43 4.38
CA LEU A 80 -10.69 9.72 4.63
C LEU A 80 -10.77 8.30 4.08
N ILE A 81 -9.86 7.95 3.17
CA ILE A 81 -9.66 6.58 2.69
C ILE A 81 -8.31 6.09 3.22
N LEU A 82 -8.30 5.01 3.98
CA LEU A 82 -7.08 4.37 4.45
C LEU A 82 -6.88 3.02 3.77
N VAL A 83 -5.81 2.88 3.01
CA VAL A 83 -5.43 1.62 2.38
C VAL A 83 -4.43 0.90 3.27
N THR A 84 -4.80 -0.26 3.78
CA THR A 84 -3.93 -1.10 4.62
C THR A 84 -4.44 -2.52 4.70
N GLN A 85 -3.54 -3.50 4.79
CA GLN A 85 -3.84 -4.89 5.16
C GLN A 85 -3.41 -5.20 6.60
N THR A 86 -2.83 -4.21 7.29
CA THR A 86 -2.24 -4.35 8.63
C THR A 86 -2.80 -3.29 9.59
N GLY A 87 -4.12 -3.11 9.57
CA GLY A 87 -4.80 -2.20 10.48
C GLY A 87 -4.55 -2.50 11.95
N ASP A 88 -4.75 -1.51 12.82
CA ASP A 88 -4.46 -1.62 14.26
C ASP A 88 -5.28 -2.72 14.95
N HIS A 89 -6.52 -2.88 14.52
CA HIS A 89 -7.49 -3.83 15.09
C HIS A 89 -8.31 -4.51 13.98
N GLN A 90 -8.92 -5.65 14.29
CA GLN A 90 -9.92 -6.26 13.39
C GLN A 90 -11.17 -5.38 13.25
N MET A 91 -11.53 -4.67 14.31
CA MET A 91 -12.57 -3.63 14.36
C MET A 91 -12.26 -2.66 15.50
N PRO A 92 -12.60 -1.35 15.41
CA PRO A 92 -13.16 -0.69 14.23
C PRO A 92 -12.15 -0.57 13.10
N ALA A 93 -12.58 -0.01 11.94
CA ALA A 93 -11.66 0.39 10.87
C ALA A 93 -10.61 1.35 11.40
N THR A 94 -9.35 1.18 10.99
CA THR A 94 -8.22 2.02 11.43
C THR A 94 -8.41 3.48 10.97
N ALA A 95 -9.11 3.70 9.86
CA ALA A 95 -9.49 5.03 9.40
C ALA A 95 -10.28 5.83 10.45
N CYS A 96 -11.14 5.17 11.26
CA CYS A 96 -11.86 5.85 12.34
C CYS A 96 -10.91 6.35 13.44
N ILE A 97 -9.87 5.58 13.74
CA ILE A 97 -8.84 5.96 14.71
C ILE A 97 -8.03 7.14 14.16
N VAL A 98 -7.64 7.10 12.89
CA VAL A 98 -6.90 8.15 12.20
C VAL A 98 -7.71 9.44 12.13
N GLN A 99 -9.01 9.37 11.76
CA GLN A 99 -9.92 10.51 11.75
C GLN A 99 -9.91 11.26 13.08
N ASN A 100 -10.07 10.52 14.19
CA ASN A 100 -10.06 11.10 15.54
C ASN A 100 -8.70 11.71 15.91
N LYS A 101 -7.59 11.01 15.64
CA LYS A 101 -6.23 11.50 15.95
C LYS A 101 -5.89 12.77 15.16
N LEU A 102 -6.29 12.87 13.90
CA LEU A 102 -6.12 14.04 13.05
C LEU A 102 -7.10 15.15 13.41
N ARG A 103 -8.10 14.90 14.27
CA ARG A 103 -9.17 15.84 14.61
C ARG A 103 -9.91 16.35 13.36
N LEU A 104 -10.18 15.45 12.41
CA LEU A 104 -11.03 15.77 11.28
C LEU A 104 -12.49 15.92 11.73
N PRO A 105 -13.33 16.68 10.99
CA PRO A 105 -14.74 16.88 11.33
C PRO A 105 -15.46 15.53 11.59
N LEU A 106 -16.50 15.56 12.43
CA LEU A 106 -17.34 14.39 12.67
C LEU A 106 -18.14 13.98 11.42
N GLU A 107 -18.38 14.93 10.54
CA GLU A 107 -19.02 14.76 9.23
C GLU A 107 -18.07 14.14 8.20
N CYS A 108 -16.77 14.05 8.48
CA CYS A 108 -15.80 13.39 7.60
C CYS A 108 -16.05 11.89 7.56
N GLY A 109 -16.40 11.38 6.37
CA GLY A 109 -16.52 9.94 6.15
C GLY A 109 -15.15 9.25 6.28
N ALA A 110 -15.12 8.02 6.82
CA ALA A 110 -13.86 7.28 6.97
C ALA A 110 -14.07 5.79 6.71
N LEU A 111 -13.16 5.18 5.91
CA LEU A 111 -13.17 3.74 5.64
C LEU A 111 -11.77 3.18 5.41
N ASP A 112 -11.59 1.89 5.72
CA ASP A 112 -10.42 1.12 5.31
C ASP A 112 -10.66 0.41 3.97
N VAL A 113 -9.61 0.35 3.16
CA VAL A 113 -9.53 -0.48 1.96
C VAL A 113 -8.50 -1.57 2.22
N ASN A 114 -8.95 -2.81 2.38
CA ASN A 114 -8.09 -3.97 2.64
C ASN A 114 -7.44 -4.47 1.34
N LEU A 115 -6.48 -3.71 0.82
CA LEU A 115 -5.67 -4.05 -0.34
C LEU A 115 -4.20 -3.65 -0.09
N GLY A 116 -3.28 -4.47 -0.61
CA GLY A 116 -1.84 -4.19 -0.56
C GLY A 116 -1.34 -3.48 -1.83
N CYS A 117 -0.55 -4.17 -2.65
CA CYS A 117 0.18 -3.64 -3.81
C CYS A 117 -0.66 -2.81 -4.81
N SER A 118 -1.90 -3.20 -5.07
CA SER A 118 -2.82 -2.47 -5.95
C SER A 118 -3.66 -1.41 -5.21
N GLY A 119 -3.57 -1.37 -3.88
CA GLY A 119 -4.46 -0.58 -3.02
C GLY A 119 -4.46 0.91 -3.32
N TYR A 120 -3.29 1.49 -3.61
CA TYR A 120 -3.20 2.91 -3.95
C TYR A 120 -4.03 3.25 -5.20
N ILE A 121 -3.96 2.41 -6.25
CA ILE A 121 -4.74 2.62 -7.48
C ILE A 121 -6.24 2.49 -7.21
N TYR A 122 -6.66 1.52 -6.40
CA TYR A 122 -8.06 1.40 -5.98
C TYR A 122 -8.50 2.58 -5.10
N GLY A 123 -7.63 3.07 -4.22
CA GLY A 123 -7.89 4.28 -3.43
C GLY A 123 -8.09 5.52 -4.30
N LEU A 124 -7.24 5.72 -5.32
CA LEU A 124 -7.39 6.81 -6.30
C LEU A 124 -8.69 6.66 -7.09
N PHE A 125 -9.07 5.45 -7.50
CA PHE A 125 -10.32 5.18 -8.20
C PHE A 125 -11.54 5.55 -7.33
N LEU A 126 -11.55 5.12 -6.07
CA LEU A 126 -12.62 5.45 -5.12
C LEU A 126 -12.71 6.94 -4.87
N ALA A 127 -11.56 7.61 -4.66
CA ALA A 127 -11.51 9.05 -4.49
C ALA A 127 -12.05 9.80 -5.73
N LYS A 128 -11.65 9.38 -6.95
CA LYS A 128 -12.20 9.93 -8.19
C LYS A 128 -13.72 9.78 -8.25
N ALA A 129 -14.25 8.61 -7.91
CA ALA A 129 -15.70 8.35 -7.93
C ALA A 129 -16.45 9.24 -6.93
N LEU A 130 -15.95 9.39 -5.71
CA LEU A 130 -16.55 10.25 -4.67
C LEU A 130 -16.50 11.74 -5.08
N LEU A 131 -15.37 12.23 -5.56
CA LEU A 131 -15.24 13.60 -6.04
C LEU A 131 -16.14 13.89 -7.25
N SER A 132 -16.23 12.94 -8.20
CA SER A 132 -17.09 13.08 -9.38
C SER A 132 -18.58 13.10 -9.02
N SER A 133 -18.98 12.48 -7.91
CA SER A 133 -20.36 12.54 -7.39
C SER A 133 -20.74 13.91 -6.79
N ARG A 134 -19.74 14.78 -6.57
CA ARG A 134 -19.86 16.08 -5.90
C ARG A 134 -20.39 16.02 -4.46
N GLN A 135 -20.33 14.88 -3.81
CA GLN A 135 -20.65 14.74 -2.39
C GLN A 135 -19.43 15.01 -1.49
N CYS A 136 -18.23 14.96 -2.07
CA CYS A 136 -16.98 15.34 -1.41
C CYS A 136 -16.24 16.36 -2.26
N ARG A 137 -15.58 17.33 -1.62
CA ARG A 137 -14.72 18.34 -2.25
C ARG A 137 -13.25 18.00 -2.09
N LYS A 138 -12.87 17.51 -0.90
CA LYS A 138 -11.49 17.11 -0.58
C LYS A 138 -11.46 15.75 0.08
N ILE A 139 -10.57 14.90 -0.41
CA ILE A 139 -10.37 13.55 0.08
C ILE A 139 -8.91 13.37 0.49
N LEU A 140 -8.70 12.86 1.70
CA LEU A 140 -7.41 12.42 2.19
C LEU A 140 -7.29 10.91 1.97
N LEU A 141 -6.43 10.51 1.02
CA LEU A 141 -6.10 9.12 0.77
C LEU A 141 -4.77 8.79 1.46
N LEU A 142 -4.80 7.87 2.39
CA LEU A 142 -3.64 7.38 3.11
C LEU A 142 -3.33 5.94 2.70
N THR A 143 -2.06 5.60 2.59
CA THR A 143 -1.61 4.21 2.51
C THR A 143 -0.63 3.94 3.64
N VAL A 144 -0.73 2.80 4.29
CA VAL A 144 0.19 2.40 5.36
C VAL A 144 0.29 0.89 5.44
N GLU A 145 1.50 0.39 5.62
CA GLU A 145 1.72 -1.02 5.96
C GLU A 145 2.67 -1.17 7.13
N LYS A 146 2.21 -1.93 8.11
CA LYS A 146 2.96 -2.39 9.27
C LYS A 146 3.23 -3.88 9.09
N ILE A 147 4.47 -4.28 8.89
CA ILE A 147 4.79 -5.65 8.49
C ILE A 147 4.77 -6.62 9.70
N SER A 148 3.66 -6.61 10.43
CA SER A 148 3.45 -7.45 11.62
C SER A 148 3.27 -8.94 11.34
N HIS A 149 3.01 -9.29 10.07
CA HIS A 149 2.77 -10.68 9.65
C HIS A 149 4.02 -11.40 9.12
N LEU A 150 5.19 -10.76 9.15
CA LEU A 150 6.42 -11.41 8.74
C LEU A 150 6.98 -12.31 9.85
N HIS A 151 7.42 -13.50 9.46
CA HIS A 151 8.23 -14.30 10.36
C HIS A 151 9.68 -13.78 10.36
N PRO A 152 10.32 -13.55 11.53
CA PRO A 152 11.69 -13.00 11.58
C PRO A 152 12.73 -13.84 10.82
N LYS A 153 12.54 -15.16 10.75
CA LYS A 153 13.43 -16.11 10.05
C LYS A 153 12.99 -16.46 8.63
N ASP A 154 12.01 -15.76 8.05
CA ASP A 154 11.67 -15.91 6.63
C ASP A 154 12.49 -14.93 5.78
N LYS A 155 13.60 -15.41 5.23
CA LYS A 155 14.51 -14.63 4.39
C LYS A 155 13.81 -14.06 3.17
N SER A 156 12.88 -14.83 2.57
CA SER A 156 12.25 -14.49 1.29
C SER A 156 11.36 -13.25 1.37
N THR A 157 10.70 -13.02 2.50
CA THR A 157 9.85 -11.85 2.74
C THR A 157 10.58 -10.72 3.47
N ARG A 158 11.47 -11.05 4.41
CA ARG A 158 12.29 -10.06 5.17
C ARG A 158 13.11 -9.15 4.29
N VAL A 159 13.62 -9.68 3.17
CA VAL A 159 14.48 -8.91 2.24
C VAL A 159 13.68 -7.93 1.39
N LEU A 160 12.42 -8.20 1.15
CA LEU A 160 11.60 -7.44 0.20
C LEU A 160 10.81 -6.30 0.85
N LEU A 161 10.38 -6.50 2.12
CA LEU A 161 9.35 -5.67 2.71
C LEU A 161 9.94 -4.72 3.77
N GLY A 162 9.37 -3.51 3.83
CA GLY A 162 9.63 -2.48 4.82
C GLY A 162 8.34 -1.73 5.14
N GLU A 163 8.36 -0.87 6.14
CA GLU A 163 7.21 -0.11 6.62
C GLU A 163 7.27 1.34 6.12
N ALA A 164 6.13 1.87 5.75
CA ALA A 164 5.97 3.25 5.33
C ALA A 164 4.51 3.69 5.44
N ALA A 165 4.29 5.00 5.45
CA ALA A 165 2.99 5.60 5.26
C ALA A 165 3.06 6.72 4.22
N THR A 166 2.00 6.88 3.42
CA THR A 166 1.86 8.01 2.49
C THR A 166 0.54 8.72 2.71
N ALA A 167 0.50 10.01 2.37
CA ALA A 167 -0.69 10.82 2.36
C ALA A 167 -0.82 11.49 1.00
N THR A 168 -2.00 11.45 0.41
CA THR A 168 -2.34 12.10 -0.87
C THR A 168 -3.61 12.91 -0.68
N LEU A 169 -3.57 14.19 -1.00
CA LEU A 169 -4.73 15.06 -1.02
C LEU A 169 -5.30 15.09 -2.43
N LEU A 170 -6.61 14.86 -2.53
CA LEU A 170 -7.33 14.86 -3.81
C LEU A 170 -8.52 15.83 -3.76
N SER A 171 -8.71 16.56 -4.86
CA SER A 171 -9.88 17.43 -5.04
C SER A 171 -10.16 17.68 -6.53
N CYS A 172 -11.14 18.54 -6.78
CA CYS A 172 -11.40 19.16 -8.08
C CYS A 172 -10.92 20.61 -8.16
N ASP A 173 -10.38 21.19 -7.10
CA ASP A 173 -10.15 22.65 -7.06
C ASP A 173 -8.85 23.05 -7.80
N ASN A 174 -7.70 22.51 -7.38
CA ASN A 174 -6.40 22.86 -7.96
C ASN A 174 -5.50 21.63 -8.12
N PRO A 175 -5.90 20.57 -8.83
CA PRO A 175 -5.07 19.39 -8.97
C PRO A 175 -3.81 19.69 -9.80
N VAL A 176 -2.65 19.24 -9.31
CA VAL A 176 -1.39 19.25 -10.07
C VAL A 176 -1.32 18.09 -11.06
N ALA A 177 -2.12 17.03 -10.81
CA ALA A 177 -2.23 15.89 -11.70
C ALA A 177 -3.68 15.38 -11.74
N VAL A 178 -4.29 15.43 -12.92
CA VAL A 178 -5.68 14.98 -13.14
C VAL A 178 -5.72 13.45 -13.27
N LEU A 179 -6.72 12.80 -12.65
CA LEU A 179 -6.93 11.37 -12.74
C LEU A 179 -7.66 10.99 -14.03
N GLY A 180 -7.01 10.23 -14.90
CA GLY A 180 -7.59 9.63 -16.09
C GLY A 180 -8.49 8.42 -15.78
N GLU A 181 -8.77 7.62 -16.81
CA GLU A 181 -9.55 6.39 -16.69
C GLU A 181 -8.70 5.24 -16.14
N PHE A 182 -9.32 4.42 -15.30
CA PHE A 182 -8.68 3.29 -14.63
C PHE A 182 -8.96 1.97 -15.35
N ASP A 183 -7.98 1.08 -15.34
CA ASP A 183 -8.16 -0.33 -15.64
C ASP A 183 -7.98 -1.14 -14.34
N LEU A 184 -9.07 -1.71 -13.86
CA LEU A 184 -9.10 -2.50 -12.64
C LEU A 184 -9.51 -3.93 -12.95
N GLY A 185 -9.02 -4.90 -12.17
CA GLY A 185 -9.38 -6.29 -12.33
C GLY A 185 -8.94 -7.12 -11.12
N THR A 186 -9.56 -8.29 -10.97
CA THR A 186 -9.26 -9.23 -9.90
C THR A 186 -9.16 -10.63 -10.46
N ASP A 187 -8.08 -11.34 -10.11
CA ASP A 187 -7.92 -12.75 -10.38
C ASP A 187 -7.83 -13.50 -9.04
N GLY A 188 -8.98 -13.92 -8.54
CA GLY A 188 -9.10 -14.61 -7.27
C GLY A 188 -8.57 -16.06 -7.28
N SER A 189 -8.25 -16.63 -8.46
CA SER A 189 -7.75 -18.01 -8.54
C SER A 189 -6.39 -18.20 -7.88
N GLY A 190 -5.60 -17.11 -7.79
CA GLY A 190 -4.27 -17.11 -7.18
C GLY A 190 -4.20 -16.67 -5.72
N TYR A 191 -5.33 -16.56 -5.00
CA TYR A 191 -5.38 -15.99 -3.65
C TYR A 191 -4.41 -16.64 -2.65
N SER A 192 -4.15 -17.93 -2.80
CA SER A 192 -3.26 -18.69 -1.92
C SER A 192 -1.76 -18.47 -2.18
N ASN A 193 -1.40 -17.76 -3.26
CA ASN A 193 0.00 -17.50 -3.59
C ASN A 193 0.62 -16.33 -2.80
N LEU A 194 -0.21 -15.50 -2.17
CA LEU A 194 0.23 -14.44 -1.26
C LEU A 194 -0.84 -14.29 -0.17
N ILE A 195 -0.59 -14.90 0.99
CA ILE A 195 -1.62 -15.07 2.02
C ILE A 195 -1.03 -15.13 3.42
N VAL A 196 -1.77 -14.65 4.41
CA VAL A 196 -1.65 -15.05 5.81
C VAL A 196 -2.79 -16.03 6.08
N PRO A 197 -2.54 -17.35 6.18
CA PRO A 197 -3.60 -18.36 6.22
C PRO A 197 -4.54 -18.22 7.41
N ALA A 198 -3.99 -17.97 8.60
CA ALA A 198 -4.75 -17.92 9.84
C ALA A 198 -4.94 -16.50 10.39
N GLY A 199 -5.94 -16.34 11.24
CA GLY A 199 -6.30 -15.07 11.89
C GLY A 199 -7.63 -14.49 11.41
N GLY A 200 -8.23 -15.06 10.36
CA GLY A 200 -9.58 -14.76 9.91
C GLY A 200 -10.60 -15.81 10.35
N THR A 201 -11.83 -15.67 9.88
CA THR A 201 -12.93 -16.58 10.21
C THR A 201 -12.82 -17.96 9.56
N ALA A 202 -12.12 -18.05 8.41
CA ALA A 202 -11.90 -19.32 7.72
C ALA A 202 -10.94 -20.24 8.47
N LEU A 203 -9.94 -19.66 9.13
CA LEU A 203 -8.95 -20.36 9.94
C LEU A 203 -8.57 -19.46 11.13
N PRO A 204 -9.23 -19.61 12.29
CA PRO A 204 -8.84 -18.89 13.49
C PRO A 204 -7.45 -19.26 13.98
N ARG A 205 -6.74 -18.34 14.62
CA ARG A 205 -5.43 -18.64 15.26
C ARG A 205 -5.58 -19.65 16.37
N SER A 206 -4.59 -20.54 16.47
CA SER A 206 -4.52 -21.62 17.47
C SER A 206 -3.05 -22.01 17.71
N SER A 207 -2.81 -22.89 18.69
CA SER A 207 -1.48 -23.50 18.90
C SER A 207 -1.03 -24.34 17.70
N GLU A 208 -1.95 -24.87 16.91
CA GLU A 208 -1.65 -25.63 15.69
C GLU A 208 -1.22 -24.70 14.56
N THR A 209 -1.92 -23.58 14.33
CA THR A 209 -1.57 -22.61 13.28
C THR A 209 -0.27 -21.86 13.57
N ALA A 210 0.08 -21.72 14.85
CA ALA A 210 1.33 -21.09 15.29
C ALA A 210 2.56 -22.03 15.16
N ARG A 211 2.36 -23.34 14.83
CA ARG A 211 3.46 -24.27 14.68
C ARG A 211 4.37 -23.87 13.53
N GLU A 212 5.64 -23.64 13.85
CA GLU A 212 6.65 -23.32 12.85
C GLU A 212 7.02 -24.53 11.98
N THR A 213 7.21 -24.26 10.69
CA THR A 213 7.75 -25.20 9.71
C THR A 213 8.92 -24.54 8.97
N THR A 214 9.89 -25.35 8.58
CA THR A 214 11.06 -24.87 7.82
C THR A 214 11.00 -25.46 6.41
N ASP A 215 11.10 -24.62 5.39
CA ASP A 215 11.17 -25.09 4.00
C ASP A 215 12.58 -25.54 3.61
N GLU A 216 12.73 -26.09 2.39
CA GLU A 216 14.00 -26.58 1.85
C GLU A 216 15.08 -25.50 1.70
N TYR A 217 14.69 -24.21 1.70
CA TYR A 217 15.59 -23.05 1.63
C TYR A 217 15.92 -22.47 3.02
N GLY A 218 15.44 -23.10 4.09
CA GLY A 218 15.65 -22.66 5.47
C GLY A 218 14.80 -21.48 5.90
N ASN A 219 13.72 -21.15 5.18
CA ASN A 219 12.76 -20.15 5.63
C ASN A 219 11.82 -20.76 6.66
N VAL A 220 11.64 -20.09 7.78
CA VAL A 220 10.72 -20.50 8.84
C VAL A 220 9.42 -19.75 8.72
N ARG A 221 8.30 -20.45 8.75
CA ARG A 221 6.94 -19.90 8.69
C ARG A 221 5.97 -20.67 9.54
N SER A 222 4.85 -20.03 9.87
CA SER A 222 3.67 -20.69 10.41
C SER A 222 2.44 -20.26 9.60
N GLN A 223 1.28 -20.83 9.87
CA GLN A 223 0.03 -20.36 9.25
C GLN A 223 -0.40 -18.97 9.74
N ASP A 224 0.17 -18.49 10.83
CA ASP A 224 -0.07 -17.14 11.36
C ASP A 224 0.77 -16.06 10.66
N THR A 225 1.69 -16.44 9.77
CA THR A 225 2.63 -15.55 9.09
C THR A 225 2.43 -15.53 7.59
N LEU A 226 2.95 -14.50 6.94
CA LEU A 226 2.83 -14.31 5.50
C LEU A 226 3.53 -15.45 4.74
N TYR A 227 2.80 -16.07 3.83
CA TYR A 227 3.31 -16.97 2.81
C TYR A 227 3.30 -16.29 1.44
N MET A 228 4.38 -16.43 0.68
CA MET A 228 4.49 -15.93 -0.68
C MET A 228 5.10 -16.99 -1.61
N ASN A 229 4.35 -17.36 -2.65
CA ASN A 229 4.86 -18.13 -3.79
C ASN A 229 5.41 -17.16 -4.83
N GLY A 230 6.68 -16.80 -4.70
CA GLY A 230 7.31 -15.77 -5.54
C GLY A 230 7.26 -16.10 -7.04
N MET A 231 7.36 -17.39 -7.43
CA MET A 231 7.30 -17.82 -8.83
C MET A 231 5.92 -17.57 -9.44
N GLU A 232 4.84 -17.91 -8.73
CA GLU A 232 3.48 -17.69 -9.22
C GLU A 232 3.13 -16.20 -9.28
N ILE A 233 3.59 -15.41 -8.30
CA ILE A 233 3.43 -13.93 -8.33
C ILE A 233 4.18 -13.35 -9.53
N PHE A 234 5.40 -13.80 -9.80
CA PHE A 234 6.17 -13.37 -10.96
C PHE A 234 5.47 -13.72 -12.28
N ASN A 235 5.04 -14.98 -12.44
CA ASN A 235 4.31 -15.44 -13.62
C ASN A 235 3.00 -14.66 -13.83
N PHE A 236 2.29 -14.36 -12.74
CA PHE A 236 1.09 -13.52 -12.79
C PHE A 236 1.44 -12.11 -13.32
N SER A 237 2.47 -11.48 -12.76
CA SER A 237 2.90 -10.13 -13.15
C SER A 237 3.26 -10.04 -14.63
N LEU A 238 4.05 -10.99 -15.15
CA LEU A 238 4.43 -11.04 -16.56
C LEU A 238 3.22 -11.16 -17.50
N ARG A 239 2.18 -11.89 -17.09
CA ARG A 239 0.98 -12.08 -17.92
C ARG A 239 0.01 -10.90 -17.85
N ARG A 240 -0.09 -10.23 -16.70
CA ARG A 240 -1.11 -9.20 -16.43
C ARG A 240 -0.65 -7.78 -16.66
N ALA A 241 0.57 -7.43 -16.27
CA ALA A 241 1.04 -6.06 -16.36
C ALA A 241 0.98 -5.48 -17.80
N PRO A 242 1.45 -6.17 -18.86
CA PRO A 242 1.33 -5.65 -20.23
C PRO A 242 -0.13 -5.39 -20.63
N LYS A 243 -1.04 -6.33 -20.33
CA LYS A 243 -2.46 -6.20 -20.65
C LYS A 243 -3.12 -5.02 -19.95
N THR A 244 -2.78 -4.79 -18.69
CA THR A 244 -3.30 -3.66 -17.92
C THR A 244 -2.76 -2.34 -18.47
N ILE A 245 -1.48 -2.27 -18.85
CA ILE A 245 -0.90 -1.07 -19.50
C ILE A 245 -1.64 -0.77 -20.81
N GLU A 246 -1.78 -1.75 -21.71
CA GLU A 246 -2.50 -1.59 -22.98
C GLU A 246 -3.96 -1.15 -22.78
N ALA A 247 -4.66 -1.77 -21.82
CA ALA A 247 -6.04 -1.42 -21.51
C ALA A 247 -6.17 -0.01 -20.95
N THR A 248 -5.24 0.42 -20.07
CA THR A 248 -5.21 1.77 -19.51
C THR A 248 -4.96 2.81 -20.59
N LEU A 249 -3.98 2.59 -21.47
CA LEU A 249 -3.71 3.47 -22.61
C LEU A 249 -4.94 3.61 -23.51
N ARG A 250 -5.55 2.49 -23.90
CA ARG A 250 -6.75 2.49 -24.75
C ARG A 250 -7.93 3.24 -24.11
N LYS A 251 -8.18 3.04 -22.81
CA LYS A 251 -9.27 3.73 -22.09
C LYS A 251 -9.05 5.25 -22.07
N ASN A 252 -7.82 5.68 -21.99
CA ASN A 252 -7.43 7.10 -21.97
C ASN A 252 -7.17 7.67 -23.36
N ARG A 253 -7.28 6.87 -24.44
CA ARG A 253 -6.99 7.27 -25.84
C ARG A 253 -5.55 7.77 -26.00
N LEU A 254 -4.62 7.11 -25.33
CA LEU A 254 -3.18 7.40 -25.33
C LEU A 254 -2.41 6.28 -26.02
N THR A 255 -1.22 6.61 -26.49
CA THR A 255 -0.20 5.68 -27.01
C THR A 255 1.01 5.66 -26.05
N LEU A 256 1.98 4.81 -26.31
CA LEU A 256 3.21 4.78 -25.49
C LEU A 256 4.04 6.07 -25.64
N GLU A 257 3.98 6.70 -26.79
CA GLU A 257 4.69 7.95 -27.12
C GLU A 257 4.16 9.14 -26.31
N ASP A 258 2.90 9.07 -25.85
CA ASP A 258 2.28 10.11 -25.02
C ASP A 258 2.71 10.02 -23.56
N ILE A 259 3.42 8.95 -23.14
CA ILE A 259 3.76 8.68 -21.75
C ILE A 259 5.15 9.21 -21.43
N ALA A 260 5.21 10.25 -20.62
CA ALA A 260 6.47 10.81 -20.14
C ALA A 260 7.14 9.96 -19.04
N LEU A 261 6.34 9.26 -18.20
CA LEU A 261 6.86 8.46 -17.09
C LEU A 261 5.93 7.31 -16.73
N PHE A 262 6.48 6.10 -16.62
CA PHE A 262 5.83 4.95 -16.00
C PHE A 262 6.26 4.80 -14.53
N VAL A 263 5.29 4.67 -13.63
CA VAL A 263 5.53 4.43 -12.20
C VAL A 263 4.85 3.12 -11.79
N PRO A 264 5.45 1.97 -12.12
CA PRO A 264 4.90 0.67 -11.73
C PRO A 264 5.07 0.42 -10.24
N HIS A 265 4.30 -0.52 -9.69
CA HIS A 265 4.57 -1.05 -8.36
C HIS A 265 5.98 -1.67 -8.32
N GLN A 266 6.79 -1.26 -7.34
CA GLN A 266 8.20 -1.65 -7.22
C GLN A 266 8.35 -2.82 -6.23
N ALA A 267 7.83 -4.00 -6.57
CA ALA A 267 7.98 -5.19 -5.75
C ALA A 267 9.46 -5.61 -5.62
N ASN A 268 10.19 -5.57 -6.73
CA ASN A 268 11.63 -5.76 -6.80
C ASN A 268 12.15 -5.29 -8.17
N ARG A 269 13.46 -5.35 -8.39
CA ARG A 269 14.10 -4.90 -9.63
C ARG A 269 13.73 -5.71 -10.88
N THR A 270 13.24 -6.93 -10.72
CA THR A 270 12.99 -7.87 -11.83
C THR A 270 11.56 -7.82 -12.34
N ILE A 271 10.62 -7.36 -11.53
CA ILE A 271 9.21 -7.10 -11.86
C ILE A 271 9.02 -5.61 -12.17
#